data_ce4f8767cc444674ca47f855ce42a9d1
#
_entry.id   ce4f8767cc444674ca47f855ce42a9d1
#
_cell.length_a   1.000
_cell.length_b   1.000
_cell.length_c   1.000
_cell.angle_alpha   90.00
_cell.angle_beta   90.00
_cell.angle_gamma   90.00
#
_symmetry.space_group_name_H-M   'P 1'
#
loop_
_entity.id
_entity.type
_entity.pdbx_description
1 polymer ?
#
loop_
_entity_poly.entity_id
_entity_poly.type
_entity_poly.pdbx_seq_one_letter_code
_entity_poly.pdbx_strand_id
1 'polypeptide(L)'
;DDEQVHIDRIVKYIEVYSEESEININITSYNSGMALLKDIENDDLKYDIIFLDVEMPEINGVDIARQIRKITQDVIICFVTSFDKYAIQAYGVEALAYVVKPVAYAELKRVLSRAVVLVQYTFDYKEAEERYIEVPVSRNTRIVDVRTIQYIEKRRNQCVLHCTDAEITCYETLKKICSKLDQNIFIYVHQGYIVNFDAIKEVKENVVCLGDGVEVPLSRSHYKEVKNRHMSA
;
A
#
# COMPACT_ATOMS: atom_id res chain seq x y z
N ASP A 1 22.78 -9.00 2.81
CA ASP A 1 24.03 -9.60 3.34
C ASP A 1 24.71 -10.36 2.20
N ASP A 2 26.02 -10.31 2.09
CA ASP A 2 26.77 -11.03 1.06
C ASP A 2 27.18 -12.44 1.52
N GLU A 3 27.11 -12.72 2.81
CA GLU A 3 27.42 -14.03 3.38
C GLU A 3 26.16 -14.90 3.57
N GLN A 4 26.05 -15.99 2.81
CA GLN A 4 24.89 -16.90 2.84
C GLN A 4 24.59 -17.45 4.26
N VAL A 5 25.61 -17.72 5.05
CA VAL A 5 25.46 -18.23 6.43
C VAL A 5 24.71 -17.23 7.32
N HIS A 6 24.94 -15.94 7.13
CA HIS A 6 24.23 -14.90 7.88
C HIS A 6 22.78 -14.76 7.38
N ILE A 7 22.57 -14.82 6.08
CA ILE A 7 21.23 -14.83 5.48
C ILE A 7 20.41 -16.00 6.04
N ASP A 8 20.92 -17.22 5.94
CA ASP A 8 20.23 -18.43 6.39
C ASP A 8 19.85 -18.37 7.88
N ARG A 9 20.73 -17.79 8.70
CA ARG A 9 20.45 -17.60 10.14
C ARG A 9 19.30 -16.65 10.39
N ILE A 10 19.30 -15.51 9.70
CA ILE A 10 18.24 -14.50 9.84
C ILE A 10 16.91 -15.06 9.31
N VAL A 11 16.92 -15.70 8.15
CA VAL A 11 15.73 -16.38 7.57
C VAL A 11 15.16 -17.37 8.57
N LYS A 12 15.99 -18.29 9.11
CA LYS A 12 15.54 -19.25 10.11
C LYS A 12 14.90 -18.59 11.35
N TYR A 13 15.48 -17.49 11.81
CA TYR A 13 14.91 -16.78 12.95
C TYR A 13 13.60 -16.08 12.65
N ILE A 14 13.42 -15.57 11.42
CA ILE A 14 12.16 -15.00 10.97
C ILE A 14 11.08 -16.09 10.84
N GLU A 15 11.44 -17.27 10.31
CA GLU A 15 10.53 -18.42 10.21
C GLU A 15 10.04 -18.86 11.61
N VAL A 16 10.96 -19.02 12.57
CA VAL A 16 10.59 -19.36 13.96
C VAL A 16 9.69 -18.28 14.57
N TYR A 17 9.98 -17.00 14.32
CA TYR A 17 9.14 -15.90 14.79
C TYR A 17 7.74 -15.93 14.15
N SER A 18 7.66 -16.20 12.85
CA SER A 18 6.41 -16.35 12.09
C SER A 18 5.51 -17.42 12.70
N GLU A 19 6.09 -18.60 13.00
CA GLU A 19 5.37 -19.71 13.66
C GLU A 19 4.92 -19.35 15.09
N GLU A 20 5.79 -18.75 15.90
CA GLU A 20 5.48 -18.38 17.29
C GLU A 20 4.42 -17.28 17.41
N SER A 21 4.38 -16.36 16.45
CA SER A 21 3.47 -15.20 16.46
C SER A 21 2.20 -15.40 15.64
N GLU A 22 2.10 -16.53 14.92
CA GLU A 22 1.00 -16.84 13.97
C GLU A 22 0.83 -15.78 12.88
N ILE A 23 1.93 -15.09 12.52
CA ILE A 23 1.97 -14.06 11.47
C ILE A 23 2.59 -14.66 10.22
N ASN A 24 1.90 -14.56 9.08
CA ASN A 24 2.47 -14.99 7.80
C ASN A 24 3.49 -13.96 7.30
N ILE A 25 4.75 -14.36 7.15
CA ILE A 25 5.85 -13.50 6.71
C ILE A 25 6.44 -14.06 5.41
N ASN A 26 6.35 -13.29 4.33
CA ASN A 26 6.99 -13.61 3.07
C ASN A 26 8.44 -13.12 3.11
N ILE A 27 9.39 -14.00 2.83
CA ILE A 27 10.84 -13.70 2.91
C ILE A 27 11.45 -13.75 1.51
N THR A 28 12.16 -12.70 1.15
CA THR A 28 13.03 -12.67 -0.04
C THR A 28 14.44 -12.33 0.40
N SER A 29 15.42 -13.07 -0.10
CA SER A 29 16.83 -12.90 0.28
C SER A 29 17.67 -12.42 -0.89
N TYR A 30 18.62 -11.54 -0.62
CA TYR A 30 19.59 -11.02 -1.59
C TYR A 30 21.00 -11.16 -1.04
N ASN A 31 21.90 -11.66 -1.86
CA ASN A 31 23.34 -11.73 -1.57
C ASN A 31 24.12 -10.55 -2.18
N SER A 32 23.44 -9.57 -2.72
CA SER A 32 24.03 -8.35 -3.29
C SER A 32 23.09 -7.16 -3.06
N GLY A 33 23.64 -6.06 -2.56
CA GLY A 33 22.91 -4.80 -2.38
C GLY A 33 22.42 -4.22 -3.71
N MET A 34 23.17 -4.40 -4.79
CA MET A 34 22.76 -3.95 -6.13
C MET A 34 21.57 -4.74 -6.67
N ALA A 35 21.47 -6.05 -6.34
CA ALA A 35 20.34 -6.87 -6.74
C ALA A 35 19.06 -6.40 -6.03
N LEU A 36 19.13 -6.07 -4.73
CA LEU A 36 18.02 -5.48 -3.98
C LEU A 36 17.58 -4.15 -4.57
N LEU A 37 18.51 -3.22 -4.85
CA LEU A 37 18.17 -1.92 -5.43
C LEU A 37 17.48 -2.05 -6.79
N LYS A 38 17.97 -2.93 -7.65
CA LYS A 38 17.38 -3.19 -8.96
C LYS A 38 15.96 -3.75 -8.85
N ASP A 39 15.71 -4.59 -7.86
CA ASP A 39 14.36 -5.13 -7.63
C ASP A 39 13.39 -4.04 -7.13
N ILE A 40 13.87 -3.17 -6.23
CA ILE A 40 13.09 -2.03 -5.74
C ILE A 40 12.78 -1.01 -6.84
N GLU A 41 13.69 -0.78 -7.79
CA GLU A 41 13.47 0.14 -8.91
C GLU A 41 12.48 -0.39 -9.96
N ASN A 42 12.37 -1.70 -10.08
CA ASN A 42 11.53 -2.35 -11.09
C ASN A 42 10.11 -2.64 -10.63
N ASP A 43 9.87 -2.68 -9.33
CA ASP A 43 8.58 -3.07 -8.75
C ASP A 43 8.28 -2.14 -7.56
N ASP A 44 7.14 -1.47 -7.58
CA ASP A 44 6.72 -0.56 -6.51
C ASP A 44 6.88 -1.24 -5.15
N LEU A 45 7.75 -0.73 -4.35
CA LEU A 45 8.36 -1.21 -3.11
C LEU A 45 7.45 -2.15 -2.30
N LYS A 46 7.59 -3.45 -2.53
CA LYS A 46 6.76 -4.54 -1.97
C LYS A 46 7.24 -5.06 -0.60
N TYR A 47 8.25 -4.41 -0.01
CA TYR A 47 8.82 -4.84 1.27
C TYR A 47 8.38 -3.93 2.39
N ASP A 48 7.84 -4.53 3.47
CA ASP A 48 7.50 -3.81 4.71
C ASP A 48 8.73 -3.61 5.58
N ILE A 49 9.63 -4.61 5.62
CA ILE A 49 10.82 -4.62 6.47
C ILE A 49 12.02 -5.08 5.65
N ILE A 50 13.15 -4.39 5.78
CA ILE A 50 14.43 -4.76 5.17
C ILE A 50 15.48 -4.91 6.25
N PHE A 51 16.07 -6.11 6.35
CA PHE A 51 17.29 -6.37 7.13
C PHE A 51 18.49 -6.21 6.21
N LEU A 52 19.44 -5.36 6.58
CA LEU A 52 20.51 -4.91 5.70
C LEU A 52 21.85 -4.97 6.41
N ASP A 53 22.82 -5.69 5.82
CA ASP A 53 24.19 -5.56 6.28
C ASP A 53 24.79 -4.22 5.86
N VAL A 54 25.65 -3.68 6.65
CA VAL A 54 26.32 -2.41 6.37
C VAL A 54 27.50 -2.62 5.43
N GLU A 55 28.39 -3.55 5.74
CA GLU A 55 29.55 -3.81 4.89
C GLU A 55 29.29 -4.96 3.92
N MET A 56 29.07 -4.59 2.66
CA MET A 56 28.92 -5.50 1.55
C MET A 56 29.83 -5.07 0.40
N PRO A 57 30.26 -6.00 -0.48
CA PRO A 57 30.96 -5.64 -1.71
C PRO A 57 30.12 -4.69 -2.57
N GLU A 58 30.80 -3.86 -3.39
CA GLU A 58 30.25 -2.94 -4.37
C GLU A 58 29.53 -1.72 -3.78
N ILE A 59 28.62 -1.87 -2.80
CA ILE A 59 27.86 -0.77 -2.21
C ILE A 59 27.62 -1.02 -0.72
N ASN A 60 27.83 0.01 0.09
CA ASN A 60 27.59 -0.03 1.53
C ASN A 60 26.08 0.00 1.83
N GLY A 61 25.62 -0.80 2.80
CA GLY A 61 24.21 -0.89 3.19
C GLY A 61 23.59 0.43 3.62
N VAL A 62 24.38 1.35 4.22
CA VAL A 62 23.88 2.71 4.55
C VAL A 62 23.57 3.50 3.28
N ASP A 63 24.34 3.36 2.21
CA ASP A 63 24.06 4.03 0.94
C ASP A 63 22.87 3.42 0.23
N ILE A 64 22.66 2.10 0.35
CA ILE A 64 21.42 1.45 -0.09
C ILE A 64 20.22 2.02 0.66
N ALA A 65 20.29 2.09 1.98
CA ALA A 65 19.24 2.65 2.82
C ALA A 65 18.91 4.11 2.42
N ARG A 66 19.92 4.93 2.12
CA ARG A 66 19.73 6.29 1.62
C ARG A 66 19.01 6.33 0.26
N GLN A 67 19.28 5.39 -0.62
CA GLN A 67 18.58 5.30 -1.91
C GLN A 67 17.12 4.87 -1.70
N ILE A 68 16.87 3.89 -0.83
CA ILE A 68 15.51 3.48 -0.45
C ILE A 68 14.73 4.69 0.11
N ARG A 69 15.33 5.49 0.98
CA ARG A 69 14.69 6.68 1.58
C ARG A 69 14.35 7.79 0.58
N LYS A 70 14.97 7.82 -0.61
CA LYS A 70 14.57 8.72 -1.70
C LYS A 70 13.28 8.25 -2.39
N ILE A 71 12.97 6.96 -2.31
CA ILE A 71 11.79 6.35 -2.94
C ILE A 71 10.63 6.34 -1.95
N THR A 72 10.88 5.92 -0.70
CA THR A 72 9.85 5.79 0.35
C THR A 72 10.39 6.01 1.75
N GLN A 73 9.51 6.53 2.62
CA GLN A 73 9.74 6.60 4.07
C GLN A 73 9.09 5.43 4.83
N ASP A 74 8.19 4.67 4.19
CA ASP A 74 7.32 3.70 4.85
C ASP A 74 8.02 2.39 5.20
N VAL A 75 9.00 1.96 4.38
CA VAL A 75 9.71 0.70 4.65
C VAL A 75 10.55 0.78 5.92
N ILE A 76 10.44 -0.22 6.76
CA ILE A 76 11.23 -0.32 7.99
C ILE A 76 12.60 -0.88 7.66
N ILE A 77 13.67 -0.16 8.02
CA ILE A 77 15.05 -0.59 7.81
C ILE A 77 15.66 -1.01 9.16
N CYS A 78 16.27 -2.18 9.17
CA CYS A 78 17.03 -2.72 10.30
C CYS A 78 18.43 -3.13 9.82
N PHE A 79 19.47 -2.60 10.42
CA PHE A 79 20.82 -3.03 10.10
C PHE A 79 21.20 -4.26 10.93
N VAL A 80 21.88 -5.22 10.29
CA VAL A 80 22.44 -6.41 10.92
C VAL A 80 23.88 -6.57 10.43
N THR A 81 24.86 -6.21 11.24
CA THR A 81 26.24 -6.09 10.80
C THR A 81 27.26 -6.45 11.87
N SER A 82 28.48 -6.76 11.48
CA SER A 82 29.60 -7.00 12.41
C SER A 82 30.25 -5.73 12.97
N PHE A 83 29.83 -4.55 12.49
CA PHE A 83 30.50 -3.28 12.82
C PHE A 83 29.59 -2.36 13.65
N ASP A 84 30.07 -1.94 14.80
CA ASP A 84 29.38 -1.02 15.73
C ASP A 84 29.54 0.47 15.34
N LYS A 85 30.60 0.81 14.62
CA LYS A 85 30.98 2.20 14.27
C LYS A 85 29.99 2.94 13.35
N TYR A 86 29.13 2.21 12.62
CA TYR A 86 28.16 2.81 11.68
C TYR A 86 26.80 3.14 12.31
N ALA A 87 26.60 2.85 13.59
CA ALA A 87 25.35 3.11 14.30
C ALA A 87 24.91 4.60 14.20
N ILE A 88 25.85 5.54 14.21
CA ILE A 88 25.57 6.98 14.05
C ILE A 88 25.03 7.29 12.65
N GLN A 89 25.53 6.62 11.61
CA GLN A 89 25.07 6.83 10.23
C GLN A 89 23.69 6.21 9.98
N ALA A 90 23.34 5.15 10.71
CA ALA A 90 22.01 4.54 10.70
C ALA A 90 20.91 5.52 11.17
N TYR A 91 21.24 6.46 12.04
CA TYR A 91 20.34 7.54 12.45
C TYR A 91 19.89 8.42 11.26
N GLY A 92 20.78 8.68 10.31
CA GLY A 92 20.50 9.52 9.14
C GLY A 92 19.53 8.90 8.12
N VAL A 93 19.19 7.62 8.27
CA VAL A 93 18.21 6.89 7.42
C VAL A 93 17.00 6.38 8.21
N GLU A 94 16.85 6.84 9.45
CA GLU A 94 15.74 6.47 10.35
C GLU A 94 15.57 4.95 10.46
N ALA A 95 16.67 4.23 10.69
CA ALA A 95 16.63 2.79 10.91
C ALA A 95 15.95 2.47 12.25
N LEU A 96 15.05 1.48 12.26
CA LEU A 96 14.36 1.02 13.47
C LEU A 96 15.33 0.37 14.48
N ALA A 97 16.30 -0.36 13.97
CA ALA A 97 17.26 -1.10 14.78
C ALA A 97 18.63 -1.20 14.11
N TYR A 98 19.61 -1.38 14.97
CA TYR A 98 20.99 -1.72 14.62
C TYR A 98 21.39 -2.92 15.46
N VAL A 99 21.59 -4.06 14.83
CA VAL A 99 21.88 -5.36 15.49
C VAL A 99 23.28 -5.77 15.12
N VAL A 100 24.10 -6.09 16.15
CA VAL A 100 25.49 -6.50 15.95
C VAL A 100 25.58 -8.02 15.85
N LYS A 101 26.28 -8.52 14.84
CA LYS A 101 26.58 -9.95 14.68
C LYS A 101 27.59 -10.42 15.75
N PRO A 102 27.46 -11.62 16.32
CA PRO A 102 26.49 -12.67 15.96
C PRO A 102 25.09 -12.41 16.56
N VAL A 103 24.08 -12.41 15.72
CA VAL A 103 22.69 -12.14 16.13
C VAL A 103 22.16 -13.29 17.00
N ALA A 104 21.60 -12.95 18.15
CA ALA A 104 20.84 -13.88 18.97
C ALA A 104 19.35 -13.83 18.61
N TYR A 105 18.65 -14.99 18.64
CA TYR A 105 17.22 -15.04 18.35
C TYR A 105 16.39 -14.08 19.19
N ALA A 106 16.66 -14.00 20.51
CA ALA A 106 15.93 -13.11 21.41
C ALA A 106 16.05 -11.62 21.02
N GLU A 107 17.18 -11.22 20.46
CA GLU A 107 17.39 -9.85 19.97
C GLU A 107 16.62 -9.60 18.69
N LEU A 108 16.72 -10.51 17.70
CA LEU A 108 15.96 -10.40 16.45
C LEU A 108 14.45 -10.43 16.70
N LYS A 109 13.98 -11.33 17.59
CA LYS A 109 12.57 -11.40 18.00
C LYS A 109 12.06 -10.05 18.52
N ARG A 110 12.84 -9.37 19.37
CA ARG A 110 12.48 -8.03 19.88
C ARG A 110 12.38 -6.99 18.77
N VAL A 111 13.30 -7.03 17.80
CA VAL A 111 13.28 -6.12 16.64
C VAL A 111 12.07 -6.42 15.75
N LEU A 112 11.82 -7.68 15.41
CA LEU A 112 10.67 -8.12 14.62
C LEU A 112 9.35 -7.71 15.27
N SER A 113 9.19 -7.94 16.58
CA SER A 113 7.96 -7.56 17.29
C SER A 113 7.68 -6.05 17.20
N ARG A 114 8.71 -5.22 17.29
CA ARG A 114 8.56 -3.76 17.11
C ARG A 114 8.24 -3.39 15.67
N ALA A 115 8.91 -4.03 14.71
CA ALA A 115 8.70 -3.78 13.29
C ALA A 115 7.27 -4.16 12.87
N VAL A 116 6.79 -5.33 13.27
CA VAL A 116 5.42 -5.79 12.97
C VAL A 116 4.36 -4.83 13.51
N VAL A 117 4.52 -4.34 14.73
CA VAL A 117 3.59 -3.33 15.30
C VAL A 117 3.58 -2.04 14.47
N LEU A 118 4.74 -1.58 13.99
CA LEU A 118 4.82 -0.40 13.15
C LEU A 118 4.21 -0.62 11.76
N VAL A 119 4.47 -1.78 11.13
CA VAL A 119 3.84 -2.17 9.86
C VAL A 119 2.32 -2.17 10.01
N GLN A 120 1.80 -2.84 11.05
CA GLN A 120 0.37 -2.89 11.30
C GLN A 120 -0.23 -1.49 11.51
N TYR A 121 0.42 -0.65 12.32
CA TYR A 121 -0.02 0.72 12.54
C TYR A 121 -0.06 1.55 11.24
N THR A 122 0.98 1.42 10.40
CA THR A 122 1.04 2.11 9.11
C THR A 122 -0.05 1.63 8.16
N PHE A 123 -0.32 0.31 8.15
CA PHE A 123 -1.39 -0.29 7.36
C PHE A 123 -2.76 0.21 7.82
N ASP A 124 -3.05 0.14 9.12
CA ASP A 124 -4.31 0.60 9.71
C ASP A 124 -4.54 2.11 9.46
N TYR A 125 -3.46 2.90 9.54
CA TYR A 125 -3.52 4.35 9.27
C TYR A 125 -3.84 4.63 7.79
N LYS A 126 -3.17 3.97 6.85
CA LYS A 126 -3.44 4.10 5.41
C LYS A 126 -4.84 3.62 5.06
N GLU A 127 -5.26 2.47 5.59
CA GLU A 127 -6.63 1.99 5.41
C GLU A 127 -7.66 3.01 5.94
N ALA A 128 -7.38 3.63 7.09
CA ALA A 128 -8.25 4.68 7.65
C ALA A 128 -8.27 5.95 6.78
N GLU A 129 -7.13 6.39 6.22
CA GLU A 129 -7.08 7.53 5.30
C GLU A 129 -7.81 7.24 3.98
N GLU A 130 -7.61 6.07 3.40
CA GLU A 130 -8.26 5.65 2.15
C GLU A 130 -9.76 5.38 2.35
N ARG A 131 -10.17 5.05 3.57
CA ARG A 131 -11.56 4.75 3.92
C ARG A 131 -12.46 5.98 3.90
N TYR A 132 -11.95 7.15 4.14
CA TYR A 132 -12.76 8.36 4.25
C TYR A 132 -12.31 9.43 3.28
N ILE A 133 -13.27 10.05 2.59
CA ILE A 133 -13.02 11.24 1.78
C ILE A 133 -13.76 12.45 2.33
N GLU A 134 -13.14 13.60 2.19
CA GLU A 134 -13.77 14.88 2.50
C GLU A 134 -14.39 15.48 1.24
N VAL A 135 -15.68 15.84 1.32
CA VAL A 135 -16.41 16.49 0.23
C VAL A 135 -17.08 17.79 0.71
N PRO A 136 -16.98 18.88 -0.07
CA PRO A 136 -17.62 20.14 0.28
C PRO A 136 -19.14 20.06 0.06
N VAL A 137 -19.91 20.26 1.14
CA VAL A 137 -21.37 20.29 1.13
C VAL A 137 -21.85 21.66 1.63
N SER A 138 -22.33 22.52 0.72
CA SER A 138 -22.71 23.89 1.03
C SER A 138 -21.56 24.69 1.67
N ARG A 139 -21.67 25.06 2.95
CA ARG A 139 -20.64 25.81 3.70
C ARG A 139 -19.78 24.93 4.60
N ASN A 140 -20.01 23.63 4.60
CA ASN A 140 -19.36 22.66 5.47
C ASN A 140 -18.60 21.61 4.65
N THR A 141 -17.68 20.91 5.30
CA THR A 141 -17.07 19.68 4.78
C THR A 141 -17.76 18.48 5.42
N ARG A 142 -18.07 17.45 4.62
CA ARG A 142 -18.60 16.19 5.09
C ARG A 142 -17.58 15.09 4.87
N ILE A 143 -17.35 14.27 5.88
CA ILE A 143 -16.55 13.05 5.79
C ILE A 143 -17.46 11.91 5.33
N VAL A 144 -17.05 11.19 4.31
CA VAL A 144 -17.80 10.09 3.70
C VAL A 144 -16.97 8.83 3.70
N ASP A 145 -17.52 7.74 4.24
CA ASP A 145 -16.90 6.41 4.14
C ASP A 145 -17.03 5.91 2.69
N VAL A 146 -15.90 5.76 1.99
CA VAL A 146 -15.87 5.40 0.57
C VAL A 146 -16.52 4.03 0.28
N ARG A 147 -16.52 3.12 1.26
CA ARG A 147 -17.11 1.79 1.13
C ARG A 147 -18.64 1.83 1.03
N THR A 148 -19.26 2.94 1.48
CA THR A 148 -20.71 3.14 1.34
C THR A 148 -21.08 3.66 -0.05
N ILE A 149 -20.14 4.23 -0.80
CA ILE A 149 -20.40 4.82 -2.11
C ILE A 149 -20.59 3.72 -3.14
N GLN A 150 -21.79 3.68 -3.75
CA GLN A 150 -22.13 2.76 -4.84
C GLN A 150 -21.78 3.35 -6.20
N TYR A 151 -22.14 4.61 -6.41
CA TYR A 151 -21.78 5.37 -7.61
C TYR A 151 -21.84 6.87 -7.37
N ILE A 152 -21.24 7.64 -8.26
CA ILE A 152 -21.20 9.10 -8.23
C ILE A 152 -21.72 9.61 -9.56
N GLU A 153 -22.68 10.50 -9.49
CA GLU A 153 -23.32 11.14 -10.63
C GLU A 153 -22.96 12.62 -10.71
N LYS A 154 -22.60 13.09 -11.92
CA LYS A 154 -22.48 14.52 -12.19
C LYS A 154 -23.83 15.11 -12.53
N ARG A 155 -24.32 16.04 -11.69
CA ARG A 155 -25.54 16.83 -11.94
C ARG A 155 -25.19 18.31 -12.13
N ARG A 156 -25.08 18.77 -13.38
CA ARG A 156 -24.69 20.16 -13.73
C ARG A 156 -23.31 20.51 -13.13
N ASN A 157 -23.28 21.41 -12.15
CA ASN A 157 -22.07 21.89 -11.46
C ASN A 157 -21.80 21.20 -10.10
N GLN A 158 -22.50 20.12 -9.83
CA GLN A 158 -22.45 19.37 -8.58
C GLN A 158 -22.21 17.90 -8.88
N CYS A 159 -21.71 17.16 -7.91
CA CYS A 159 -21.75 15.72 -7.91
C CYS A 159 -22.65 15.20 -6.79
N VAL A 160 -23.35 14.12 -7.06
CA VAL A 160 -24.14 13.39 -6.08
C VAL A 160 -23.46 12.05 -5.84
N LEU A 161 -23.06 11.82 -4.60
CA LEU A 161 -22.57 10.54 -4.14
C LEU A 161 -23.79 9.73 -3.67
N HIS A 162 -24.04 8.62 -4.33
CA HIS A 162 -25.08 7.67 -3.97
C HIS A 162 -24.45 6.60 -3.06
N CYS A 163 -24.70 6.72 -1.77
CA CYS A 163 -24.21 5.80 -0.75
C CYS A 163 -25.31 4.79 -0.37
N THR A 164 -24.93 3.69 0.28
CA THR A 164 -25.89 2.67 0.74
C THR A 164 -26.96 3.20 1.68
N ASP A 165 -26.67 4.26 2.42
CA ASP A 165 -27.51 4.85 3.47
C ASP A 165 -27.99 6.27 3.18
N ALA A 166 -27.40 6.96 2.21
CA ALA A 166 -27.71 8.37 1.92
C ALA A 166 -27.29 8.82 0.52
N GLU A 167 -27.89 9.91 0.05
CA GLU A 167 -27.39 10.72 -1.06
C GLU A 167 -26.70 11.97 -0.54
N ILE A 168 -25.49 12.26 -1.02
CA ILE A 168 -24.70 13.41 -0.63
C ILE A 168 -24.41 14.28 -1.85
N THR A 169 -24.99 15.46 -1.90
CA THR A 169 -24.68 16.42 -2.96
C THR A 169 -23.49 17.30 -2.56
N CYS A 170 -22.45 17.31 -3.39
CA CYS A 170 -21.25 18.10 -3.15
C CYS A 170 -20.92 19.04 -4.31
N TYR A 171 -20.20 20.11 -4.01
CA TYR A 171 -19.82 21.17 -4.95
C TYR A 171 -18.38 20.95 -5.46
N GLU A 172 -18.13 19.77 -6.00
CA GLU A 172 -16.84 19.40 -6.55
C GLU A 172 -17.00 18.80 -7.95
N THR A 173 -15.92 18.84 -8.75
CA THR A 173 -15.93 18.19 -10.07
C THR A 173 -15.73 16.68 -9.91
N LEU A 174 -16.32 15.91 -10.82
CA LEU A 174 -16.17 14.45 -10.84
C LEU A 174 -14.68 14.00 -10.87
N LYS A 175 -13.85 14.73 -11.63
CA LYS A 175 -12.40 14.49 -11.70
C LYS A 175 -11.71 14.66 -10.35
N LYS A 176 -12.08 15.70 -9.59
CA LYS A 176 -11.48 15.97 -8.28
C LYS A 176 -11.94 14.97 -7.22
N ILE A 177 -13.20 14.51 -7.29
CA ILE A 177 -13.65 13.42 -6.43
C ILE A 177 -12.92 12.12 -6.78
N CYS A 178 -12.80 11.81 -8.06
CA CYS A 178 -12.10 10.60 -8.53
C CYS A 178 -10.65 10.55 -8.03
N SER A 179 -9.94 11.69 -8.00
CA SER A 179 -8.56 11.72 -7.49
C SER A 179 -8.42 11.47 -5.98
N LYS A 180 -9.52 11.42 -5.24
CA LYS A 180 -9.57 11.07 -3.81
C LYS A 180 -9.97 9.61 -3.58
N LEU A 181 -10.31 8.87 -4.62
CA LEU A 181 -10.81 7.50 -4.58
C LEU A 181 -9.77 6.54 -5.16
N ASP A 182 -9.71 5.35 -4.62
CA ASP A 182 -8.90 4.28 -5.19
C ASP A 182 -9.44 3.90 -6.58
N GLN A 183 -8.62 4.08 -7.60
CA GLN A 183 -8.96 3.77 -8.99
C GLN A 183 -9.01 2.25 -9.27
N ASN A 184 -8.52 1.42 -8.33
CA ASN A 184 -8.75 -0.01 -8.36
C ASN A 184 -10.16 -0.40 -7.90
N ILE A 185 -10.88 0.48 -7.19
CA ILE A 185 -12.23 0.25 -6.71
C ILE A 185 -13.23 1.09 -7.51
N PHE A 186 -12.90 2.33 -7.83
CA PHE A 186 -13.79 3.27 -8.51
C PHE A 186 -13.39 3.50 -9.97
N ILE A 187 -14.32 3.22 -10.88
CA ILE A 187 -14.07 3.28 -12.32
C ILE A 187 -15.03 4.26 -13.01
N TYR A 188 -14.49 5.03 -13.96
CA TYR A 188 -15.34 5.77 -14.89
C TYR A 188 -16.10 4.82 -15.81
N VAL A 189 -17.42 4.92 -15.82
CA VAL A 189 -18.28 4.19 -16.76
C VAL A 189 -18.89 5.11 -17.83
N HIS A 190 -18.94 6.40 -17.54
CA HIS A 190 -19.45 7.44 -18.43
C HIS A 190 -18.84 8.79 -18.07
N GLN A 191 -18.85 9.79 -18.99
CA GLN A 191 -18.33 11.15 -18.71
C GLN A 191 -18.98 11.84 -17.48
N GLY A 192 -20.13 11.36 -17.04
CA GLY A 192 -20.87 11.86 -15.88
C GLY A 192 -20.98 10.88 -14.73
N TYR A 193 -20.39 9.70 -14.82
CA TYR A 193 -20.56 8.66 -13.81
C TYR A 193 -19.28 7.93 -13.47
N ILE A 194 -19.06 7.74 -12.16
CA ILE A 194 -18.06 6.85 -11.57
C ILE A 194 -18.85 5.80 -10.77
N VAL A 195 -18.45 4.54 -10.86
CA VAL A 195 -19.10 3.43 -10.15
C VAL A 195 -18.09 2.71 -9.28
N ASN A 196 -18.50 2.34 -8.07
CA ASN A 196 -17.78 1.38 -7.26
C ASN A 196 -17.86 0.02 -7.93
N PHE A 197 -16.72 -0.56 -8.27
CA PHE A 197 -16.63 -1.80 -9.02
C PHE A 197 -17.26 -2.97 -8.26
N ASP A 198 -17.11 -3.02 -6.94
CA ASP A 198 -17.68 -4.06 -6.09
C ASP A 198 -19.22 -4.00 -5.99
N ALA A 199 -19.82 -2.85 -6.35
CA ALA A 199 -21.27 -2.70 -6.43
C ALA A 199 -21.85 -3.23 -7.76
N ILE A 200 -21.02 -3.54 -8.76
CA ILE A 200 -21.47 -4.00 -10.10
C ILE A 200 -21.95 -5.45 -10.02
N LYS A 201 -23.21 -5.66 -10.39
CA LYS A 201 -23.81 -6.98 -10.51
C LYS A 201 -23.78 -7.52 -11.94
N GLU A 202 -24.01 -6.66 -12.92
CA GLU A 202 -24.08 -7.04 -14.34
C GLU A 202 -23.63 -5.89 -15.24
N VAL A 203 -22.92 -6.22 -16.31
CA VAL A 203 -22.49 -5.27 -17.35
C VAL A 203 -23.22 -5.58 -18.66
N LYS A 204 -24.14 -4.68 -19.08
CA LYS A 204 -24.82 -4.72 -20.38
C LYS A 204 -24.18 -3.74 -21.37
N GLU A 205 -24.60 -3.75 -22.62
CA GLU A 205 -23.98 -2.98 -23.70
C GLU A 205 -23.90 -1.45 -23.41
N ASN A 206 -24.95 -0.88 -22.80
CA ASN A 206 -25.08 0.56 -22.57
C ASN A 206 -25.29 0.96 -21.09
N VAL A 207 -25.34 -0.01 -20.19
CA VAL A 207 -25.59 0.22 -18.76
C VAL A 207 -24.81 -0.75 -17.91
N VAL A 208 -24.51 -0.30 -16.70
CA VAL A 208 -24.01 -1.11 -15.59
C VAL A 208 -25.15 -1.26 -14.59
N CYS A 209 -25.50 -2.49 -14.22
CA CYS A 209 -26.52 -2.76 -13.21
C CYS A 209 -25.85 -2.97 -11.85
N LEU A 210 -26.31 -2.26 -10.84
CA LEU A 210 -25.82 -2.38 -9.47
C LEU A 210 -26.65 -3.38 -8.65
N GLY A 211 -26.16 -3.76 -7.49
CA GLY A 211 -26.78 -4.78 -6.63
C GLY A 211 -28.18 -4.44 -6.13
N ASP A 212 -28.50 -3.16 -6.02
CA ASP A 212 -29.81 -2.60 -5.63
C ASP A 212 -30.79 -2.43 -6.80
N GLY A 213 -30.40 -2.83 -8.03
CA GLY A 213 -31.21 -2.73 -9.23
C GLY A 213 -31.10 -1.37 -9.95
N VAL A 214 -30.24 -0.46 -9.50
CA VAL A 214 -29.97 0.81 -10.19
C VAL A 214 -29.19 0.54 -11.47
N GLU A 215 -29.59 1.18 -12.57
CA GLU A 215 -28.89 1.14 -13.86
C GLU A 215 -28.15 2.45 -14.10
N VAL A 216 -26.81 2.36 -14.24
CA VAL A 216 -25.93 3.50 -14.50
C VAL A 216 -25.50 3.48 -15.98
N PRO A 217 -25.59 4.60 -16.72
CA PRO A 217 -25.16 4.67 -18.11
C PRO A 217 -23.70 4.25 -18.32
N LEU A 218 -23.46 3.38 -19.31
CA LEU A 218 -22.13 2.95 -19.72
C LEU A 218 -21.82 3.44 -21.13
N SER A 219 -20.75 4.21 -21.29
CA SER A 219 -20.32 4.69 -22.59
C SER A 219 -19.57 3.60 -23.37
N ARG A 220 -19.65 3.66 -24.71
CA ARG A 220 -18.93 2.71 -25.60
C ARG A 220 -17.42 2.70 -25.38
N SER A 221 -16.84 3.85 -25.02
CA SER A 221 -15.40 3.97 -24.74
C SER A 221 -14.94 3.20 -23.51
N HIS A 222 -15.80 3.09 -22.48
CA HIS A 222 -15.47 2.40 -21.23
C HIS A 222 -15.96 0.93 -21.20
N TYR A 223 -16.83 0.53 -22.16
CA TYR A 223 -17.44 -0.79 -22.15
C TYR A 223 -16.44 -1.94 -22.12
N LYS A 224 -15.39 -1.88 -22.97
CA LYS A 224 -14.38 -2.95 -23.04
C LYS A 224 -13.60 -3.11 -21.73
N GLU A 225 -13.20 -1.99 -21.15
CA GLU A 225 -12.45 -1.94 -19.89
C GLU A 225 -13.27 -2.52 -18.74
N VAL A 226 -14.48 -1.99 -18.54
CA VAL A 226 -15.40 -2.43 -17.47
C VAL A 226 -15.73 -3.91 -17.60
N LYS A 227 -16.06 -4.37 -18.84
CA LYS A 227 -16.40 -5.77 -19.10
C LYS A 227 -15.22 -6.72 -18.84
N ASN A 228 -14.04 -6.40 -19.36
CA ASN A 228 -12.86 -7.25 -19.16
C ASN A 228 -12.53 -7.40 -17.68
N ARG A 229 -12.56 -6.30 -16.95
CA ARG A 229 -12.32 -6.29 -15.52
C ARG A 229 -13.37 -7.11 -14.75
N HIS A 230 -14.66 -6.98 -15.11
CA HIS A 230 -15.76 -7.73 -14.47
C HIS A 230 -15.70 -9.23 -14.75
N MET A 231 -15.10 -9.66 -15.87
CA MET A 231 -14.92 -11.09 -16.20
C MET A 231 -13.67 -11.70 -15.52
N SER A 232 -12.77 -10.86 -14.99
CA SER A 232 -11.52 -11.28 -14.35
C SER A 232 -11.60 -11.26 -12.81
N ALA A 233 -12.68 -10.75 -12.24
CA ALA A 233 -12.99 -10.69 -10.81
C ALA A 233 -13.88 -11.87 -10.41
#